data_e68569bc058d29c0e75017dc6ed87423
#
_entry.id   e68569bc058d29c0e75017dc6ed87423
#
_cell.length_a   1.000
_cell.length_b   1.000
_cell.length_c   1.000
_cell.angle_alpha   90.00
_cell.angle_beta   90.00
_cell.angle_gamma   90.00
#
_symmetry.space_group_name_H-M   'P 1'
#
loop_
_entity.id
_entity.type
_entity.pdbx_description
1 polymer ?
#
loop_
_entity_poly.entity_id
_entity_poly.type
_entity_poly.pdbx_seq_one_letter_code
_entity_poly.pdbx_strand_id
1 'polypeptide(L)'
;MDSLKKAMPVRVQITAILRKALFSGEYKSGDELSLTETAERLGVSRTPVREAFQTLEAEGLIELRMNRGAIVKTIDEKYITDHYEMRILLELSLIHI
;
A
#
# COMPACT_ATOMS: atom_id res chain seq x y z
N MET A 1 -15.63 -9.66 12.94
CA MET A 1 -14.50 -9.64 11.99
C MET A 1 -14.93 -9.92 10.57
N ASP A 2 -15.62 -11.04 10.35
CA ASP A 2 -16.04 -11.38 9.00
C ASP A 2 -17.05 -10.39 8.44
N SER A 3 -17.97 -9.89 9.25
CA SER A 3 -18.93 -8.91 8.80
C SER A 3 -18.25 -7.58 8.41
N LEU A 4 -17.20 -7.21 9.14
CA LEU A 4 -16.45 -6.01 8.83
C LEU A 4 -15.73 -6.15 7.48
N LYS A 5 -15.13 -7.32 7.24
CA LYS A 5 -14.47 -7.60 5.97
C LYS A 5 -15.45 -7.60 4.81
N LYS A 6 -16.65 -8.12 5.03
CA LYS A 6 -17.69 -8.12 4.01
C LYS A 6 -18.18 -6.72 3.68
N ALA A 7 -18.18 -5.84 4.67
CA ALA A 7 -18.64 -4.47 4.48
C ALA A 7 -17.62 -3.60 3.74
N MET A 8 -16.33 -3.99 3.75
CA MET A 8 -15.29 -3.24 3.08
C MET A 8 -15.09 -3.73 1.66
N PRO A 9 -15.02 -2.81 0.69
CA PRO A 9 -14.71 -3.21 -0.69
C PRO A 9 -13.39 -3.98 -0.75
N VAL A 10 -13.33 -4.96 -1.64
CA VAL A 10 -12.14 -5.79 -1.79
C VAL A 10 -10.91 -4.94 -2.11
N ARG A 11 -11.07 -3.94 -2.98
CA ARG A 11 -9.94 -3.07 -3.35
C ARG A 11 -9.37 -2.34 -2.13
N VAL A 12 -10.20 -1.97 -1.17
CA VAL A 12 -9.76 -1.29 0.04
C VAL A 12 -8.96 -2.25 0.92
N GLN A 13 -9.43 -3.47 1.05
CA GLN A 13 -8.72 -4.49 1.83
C GLN A 13 -7.36 -4.80 1.22
N ILE A 14 -7.32 -4.95 -0.10
CA ILE A 14 -6.06 -5.22 -0.82
C ILE A 14 -5.08 -4.07 -0.63
N THR A 15 -5.58 -2.84 -0.75
CA THR A 15 -4.75 -1.66 -0.55
C THR A 15 -4.13 -1.65 0.84
N ALA A 16 -4.91 -1.97 1.86
CA ALA A 16 -4.43 -2.01 3.24
C ALA A 16 -3.36 -3.09 3.42
N ILE A 17 -3.58 -4.27 2.86
CA ILE A 17 -2.64 -5.37 2.95
C ILE A 17 -1.31 -5.00 2.29
N LEU A 18 -1.36 -4.44 1.10
CA LEU A 18 -0.16 -4.07 0.37
C LEU A 18 0.56 -2.90 1.02
N ARG A 19 -0.19 -1.91 1.51
CA ARG A 19 0.41 -0.78 2.20
C ARG A 19 1.19 -1.24 3.42
N LYS A 20 0.61 -2.14 4.19
CA LYS A 20 1.27 -2.71 5.36
C LYS A 20 2.54 -3.46 4.96
N ALA A 21 2.47 -4.26 3.89
CA ALA A 21 3.63 -5.00 3.41
C ALA A 21 4.75 -4.07 2.96
N LEU A 22 4.39 -2.98 2.29
CA LEU A 22 5.37 -2.00 1.84
C LEU A 22 6.06 -1.29 3.01
N PHE A 23 5.30 -0.91 4.02
CA PHE A 23 5.87 -0.22 5.17
C PHE A 23 6.61 -1.15 6.14
N SER A 24 6.30 -2.43 6.10
CA SER A 24 7.00 -3.40 6.97
C SER A 24 8.35 -3.84 6.44
N GLY A 25 8.68 -3.45 5.20
CA GLY A 25 9.94 -3.83 4.59
C GLY A 25 9.90 -5.17 3.87
N GLU A 26 8.72 -5.74 3.66
CA GLU A 26 8.57 -6.97 2.89
C GLU A 26 9.09 -6.80 1.47
N TYR A 27 8.95 -5.58 0.94
CA TYR A 27 9.44 -5.24 -0.39
C TYR A 27 10.51 -4.18 -0.29
N LYS A 28 11.45 -4.22 -1.21
CA LYS A 28 12.53 -3.25 -1.30
C LYS A 28 12.31 -2.33 -2.48
N SER A 29 12.92 -1.16 -2.43
CA SER A 29 12.89 -0.24 -3.55
C SER A 29 13.37 -0.93 -4.82
N GLY A 30 12.59 -0.80 -5.87
CA GLY A 30 12.90 -1.42 -7.15
C GLY A 30 12.29 -2.79 -7.35
N ASP A 31 11.72 -3.39 -6.30
CA ASP A 31 11.05 -4.68 -6.44
C ASP A 31 9.83 -4.54 -7.34
N GLU A 32 9.56 -5.57 -8.09
CA GLU A 32 8.38 -5.60 -8.96
C GLU A 32 7.20 -6.25 -8.25
N LEU A 33 6.04 -5.64 -8.42
CA LEU A 33 4.77 -6.20 -7.93
C LEU A 33 3.98 -6.64 -9.17
N SER A 34 3.82 -7.95 -9.31
CA SER A 34 3.03 -8.49 -10.41
C SER A 34 1.55 -8.42 -10.08
N LEU A 35 0.77 -7.84 -10.99
CA LEU A 35 -0.67 -7.77 -10.85
C LEU A 35 -1.28 -9.17 -10.79
N THR A 36 -0.86 -10.04 -11.70
CA THR A 36 -1.37 -11.41 -11.78
C THR A 36 -1.00 -12.22 -10.54
N GLU A 37 0.26 -12.18 -10.13
CA GLU A 37 0.69 -12.93 -8.96
C GLU A 37 0.00 -12.45 -7.70
N THR A 38 -0.16 -11.15 -7.55
CA THR A 38 -0.84 -10.58 -6.39
C THR A 38 -2.28 -11.06 -6.34
N ALA A 39 -2.97 -11.02 -7.48
CA ALA A 39 -4.36 -11.50 -7.56
C ALA A 39 -4.45 -12.97 -7.19
N GLU A 40 -3.54 -13.79 -7.68
CA GLU A 40 -3.51 -15.21 -7.37
C GLU A 40 -3.25 -15.47 -5.90
N ARG A 41 -2.29 -14.78 -5.30
CA ARG A 41 -1.96 -14.94 -3.89
C ARG A 41 -3.13 -14.58 -2.98
N LEU A 42 -3.87 -13.56 -3.35
CA LEU A 42 -4.98 -13.08 -2.54
C LEU A 42 -6.30 -13.75 -2.87
N GLY A 43 -6.32 -14.57 -3.92
CA GLY A 43 -7.54 -15.28 -4.32
C GLY A 43 -8.62 -14.37 -4.86
N VAL A 44 -8.25 -13.32 -5.57
CA VAL A 44 -9.18 -12.35 -6.12
C VAL A 44 -8.91 -12.15 -7.61
N SER A 45 -9.84 -11.45 -8.29
CA SER A 45 -9.63 -11.08 -9.68
C SER A 45 -8.61 -9.95 -9.78
N ARG A 46 -8.15 -9.66 -10.99
CA ARG A 46 -7.15 -8.61 -11.18
C ARG A 46 -7.71 -7.19 -11.04
N THR A 47 -8.99 -7.01 -11.30
CA THR A 47 -9.59 -5.67 -11.26
C THR A 47 -9.41 -4.97 -9.91
N PRO A 48 -9.80 -5.56 -8.77
CA PRO A 48 -9.60 -4.89 -7.50
C PRO A 48 -8.12 -4.69 -7.15
N VAL A 49 -7.24 -5.58 -7.64
CA VAL A 49 -5.81 -5.41 -7.43
C VAL A 49 -5.29 -4.20 -8.21
N ARG A 50 -5.76 -4.04 -9.45
CA ARG A 50 -5.38 -2.87 -10.25
C ARG A 50 -5.83 -1.58 -9.58
N GLU A 51 -7.04 -1.57 -9.04
CA GLU A 51 -7.54 -0.39 -8.33
C GLU A 51 -6.72 -0.09 -7.08
N ALA A 52 -6.32 -1.14 -6.36
CA ALA A 52 -5.44 -0.97 -5.20
C ALA A 52 -4.08 -0.40 -5.61
N PHE A 53 -3.53 -0.90 -6.71
CA PHE A 53 -2.26 -0.39 -7.23
C PHE A 53 -2.38 1.08 -7.60
N GLN A 54 -3.48 1.48 -8.22
CA GLN A 54 -3.71 2.87 -8.57
C GLN A 54 -3.73 3.77 -7.32
N THR A 55 -4.36 3.30 -6.26
CA THR A 55 -4.40 4.02 -5.01
C THR A 55 -2.99 4.17 -4.42
N LEU A 56 -2.22 3.08 -4.42
CA LEU A 56 -0.86 3.10 -3.89
C LEU A 56 0.06 3.99 -4.72
N GLU A 57 -0.16 4.03 -6.03
CA GLU A 57 0.61 4.94 -6.88
C GLU A 57 0.30 6.40 -6.55
N ALA A 58 -0.97 6.70 -6.32
CA ALA A 58 -1.37 8.05 -5.92
C ALA A 58 -0.74 8.46 -4.60
N GLU A 59 -0.46 7.48 -3.73
CA GLU A 59 0.22 7.72 -2.46
C GLU A 59 1.74 7.81 -2.60
N GLY A 60 2.26 7.52 -3.80
CA GLY A 60 3.68 7.60 -4.04
C GLY A 60 4.48 6.38 -3.61
N LEU A 61 3.81 5.28 -3.28
CA LEU A 61 4.47 4.08 -2.78
C LEU A 61 4.96 3.17 -3.88
N ILE A 62 4.31 3.18 -5.03
CA ILE A 62 4.68 2.36 -6.18
C ILE A 62 4.52 3.19 -7.45
N GLU A 63 5.07 2.67 -8.53
CA GLU A 63 4.93 3.27 -9.85
C GLU A 63 4.39 2.21 -10.80
N LEU A 64 3.24 2.49 -11.40
CA LEU A 64 2.62 1.54 -12.32
C LEU A 64 3.41 1.44 -13.60
N ARG A 65 3.54 0.21 -14.10
CA ARG A 65 4.19 -0.07 -15.38
C ARG A 65 3.14 -0.62 -16.34
N MET A 66 3.21 -0.16 -17.57
CA MET A 66 2.27 -0.61 -18.58
C MET A 66 2.37 -2.13 -18.76
N ASN A 67 1.24 -2.83 -18.57
CA ASN A 67 1.11 -4.27 -18.76
C ASN A 67 1.92 -5.18 -17.84
N ARG A 68 2.54 -4.65 -16.77
CA ARG A 68 3.45 -5.45 -15.95
C ARG A 68 3.27 -5.33 -14.45
N GLY A 69 2.27 -4.61 -14.00
CA GLY A 69 2.11 -4.41 -12.57
C GLY A 69 2.78 -3.11 -12.13
N ALA A 70 3.65 -3.17 -11.12
CA ALA A 70 4.19 -1.96 -10.54
C ALA A 70 5.62 -2.17 -10.01
N ILE A 71 6.32 -1.07 -9.79
CA ILE A 71 7.65 -1.05 -9.19
C ILE A 71 7.55 -0.35 -7.85
N VAL A 72 8.13 -0.94 -6.82
CA VAL A 72 8.15 -0.35 -5.48
C VAL A 72 9.12 0.83 -5.48
N LYS A 73 8.64 1.97 -5.02
CA LYS A 73 9.46 3.17 -4.88
C LYS A 73 10.14 3.18 -3.52
N THR A 74 11.20 3.98 -3.40
CA THR A 74 11.88 4.14 -2.12
C THR A 74 10.94 4.78 -1.12
N ILE A 75 10.71 4.08 -0.02
CA ILE A 75 9.93 4.61 1.08
C ILE A 75 10.94 4.98 2.15
N ASP A 76 11.27 6.26 2.22
CA ASP A 76 12.28 6.74 3.15
C ASP A 76 11.65 7.61 4.23
N GLU A 77 12.50 8.05 5.14
CA GLU A 77 12.08 8.88 6.25
C GLU A 77 11.46 10.20 5.76
N LYS A 78 11.99 10.73 4.70
CA LYS A 78 11.47 11.97 4.13
C LYS A 78 10.04 11.80 3.61
N TYR A 79 9.77 10.68 2.93
CA TYR A 79 8.43 10.39 2.47
C TYR A 79 7.44 10.38 3.63
N ILE A 80 7.82 9.69 4.70
CA ILE A 80 6.97 9.59 5.88
C ILE A 80 6.73 10.98 6.48
N THR A 81 7.77 11.79 6.57
CA THR A 81 7.67 13.14 7.07
C THR A 81 6.73 13.99 6.24
N ASP A 82 6.88 13.95 4.93
CA ASP A 82 6.07 14.77 4.02
C ASP A 82 4.58 14.41 4.07
N HIS A 83 4.27 13.14 4.26
CA HIS A 83 2.88 12.67 4.20
C HIS A 83 2.19 12.58 5.54
N TYR A 84 2.94 12.38 6.60
CA TYR A 84 2.37 12.12 7.92
C TYR A 84 2.89 13.05 9.00
N GLU A 85 3.64 14.06 8.63
CA GLU A 85 4.30 14.96 9.55
C GLU A 85 3.41 15.47 10.67
N MET A 86 2.30 16.09 10.30
CA MET A 86 1.40 16.67 11.30
C MET A 86 0.89 15.62 12.27
N ARG A 87 0.48 14.50 11.73
CA ARG A 87 -0.10 13.44 12.52
C ARG A 87 0.92 12.80 13.45
N ILE A 88 2.09 12.49 12.91
CA ILE A 88 3.14 11.86 13.69
C ILE A 88 3.66 12.77 14.77
N LEU A 89 3.87 14.04 14.46
CA LEU A 89 4.33 15.00 15.44
C LEU A 89 3.35 15.18 16.58
N LEU A 90 2.06 15.24 16.26
CA LEU A 90 1.04 15.35 17.28
C LEU A 90 1.01 14.13 18.19
N GLU A 91 1.10 12.96 17.59
CA GLU A 91 1.13 11.71 18.36
C GLU A 91 2.35 11.62 19.26
N LEU A 92 3.51 11.99 18.75
CA LEU A 92 4.73 11.99 19.53
C LEU A 92 4.67 13.00 20.66
N SER A 93 4.10 14.16 20.41
CA SER A 93 3.92 15.17 21.45
C SER A 93 3.07 14.64 22.59
N LEU A 94 2.00 13.93 22.26
CA LEU A 94 1.13 13.34 23.27
C LEU A 94 1.83 12.26 24.08
N ILE A 95 2.70 11.48 23.42
CA ILE A 95 3.42 10.42 24.07
C ILE A 95 4.50 10.96 24.99
N HIS A 96 5.17 12.02 24.60
CA HIS A 96 6.29 12.57 25.35
C HIS A 96 5.89 13.54 26.43
N ILE A 97 4.68 13.98 26.44
CA ILE A 97 4.15 14.85 27.48
C ILE A 97 3.61 14.02 28.62
#